data_b7222ddd3144f8cb961615e701c71fe1
#
_entry.id   b7222ddd3144f8cb961615e701c71fe1
#
_cell.length_a   1.000
_cell.length_b   1.000
_cell.length_c   1.000
_cell.angle_alpha   90.00
_cell.angle_beta   90.00
_cell.angle_gamma   90.00
#
_symmetry.space_group_name_H-M   'P 1'
#
loop_
_entity.id
_entity.type
_entity.pdbx_description
1 polymer ?
#
loop_
_entity_poly.entity_id
_entity_poly.type
_entity_poly.pdbx_seq_one_letter_code
_entity_poly.pdbx_strand_id
1 'polypeptide(L)'
;MRIAEYLKFNDKGLIPAIIQDEKSKEVLTLCYLNYAALEKTLDELYVYVFRRSMNMLMKKGETSGCVQAVKSISIDCEGNSILIKVDQKLAGCHEGYFTCYFRQVDKDGNITVLGTKLFDPKKVYK
;
A
#
# COMPACT_ATOMS: atom_id res chain seq x y z
N MET A 1 5.19 -8.56 -19.29
CA MET A 1 5.23 -8.78 -17.83
C MET A 1 4.44 -10.04 -17.51
N ARG A 2 5.15 -11.06 -17.08
CA ARG A 2 4.54 -12.39 -16.92
C ARG A 2 3.46 -12.46 -15.84
N ILE A 3 3.66 -11.77 -14.72
CA ILE A 3 2.69 -11.76 -13.62
C ILE A 3 1.30 -11.29 -14.08
N ALA A 4 1.25 -10.35 -15.01
CA ALA A 4 -0.01 -9.79 -15.51
C ALA A 4 -0.90 -10.86 -16.16
N GLU A 5 -0.33 -11.93 -16.68
CA GLU A 5 -1.09 -13.04 -17.27
C GLU A 5 -1.94 -13.79 -16.24
N TYR A 6 -1.57 -13.70 -14.97
CA TYR A 6 -2.27 -14.36 -13.86
C TYR A 6 -3.24 -13.44 -13.15
N LEU A 7 -3.33 -12.16 -13.57
CA LEU A 7 -4.12 -11.15 -12.88
C LEU A 7 -5.35 -10.75 -13.68
N LYS A 8 -6.45 -10.57 -12.96
CA LYS A 8 -7.71 -10.09 -13.52
C LYS A 8 -7.91 -8.63 -13.09
N PHE A 9 -7.38 -7.71 -13.88
CA PHE A 9 -7.63 -6.29 -13.64
C PHE A 9 -9.13 -6.01 -13.77
N ASN A 10 -9.65 -5.10 -12.95
CA ASN A 10 -11.06 -4.76 -13.02
C ASN A 10 -11.39 -3.95 -14.29
N ASP A 11 -12.64 -3.53 -14.43
CA ASP A 11 -13.11 -2.78 -15.61
C ASP A 11 -12.43 -1.42 -15.79
N LYS A 12 -11.80 -0.91 -14.73
CA LYS A 12 -11.02 0.35 -14.78
C LYS A 12 -9.52 0.10 -14.94
N GLY A 13 -9.13 -1.15 -15.14
CA GLY A 13 -7.72 -1.52 -15.32
C GLY A 13 -6.92 -1.54 -14.03
N LEU A 14 -7.58 -1.76 -12.89
CA LEU A 14 -6.93 -1.74 -11.58
C LEU A 14 -6.94 -3.12 -10.93
N ILE A 15 -5.91 -3.40 -10.14
CA ILE A 15 -5.79 -4.59 -9.31
C ILE A 15 -5.60 -4.15 -7.86
N PRO A 16 -6.41 -4.69 -6.90
CA PRO A 16 -6.19 -4.41 -5.49
C PRO A 16 -4.89 -5.03 -5.01
N ALA A 17 -4.16 -4.29 -4.19
CA ALA A 17 -2.91 -4.75 -3.58
C ALA A 17 -2.96 -4.54 -2.08
N ILE A 18 -2.75 -5.61 -1.34
CA ILE A 18 -2.60 -5.55 0.11
C ILE A 18 -1.12 -5.39 0.40
N ILE A 19 -0.77 -4.36 1.14
CA ILE A 19 0.63 -4.10 1.53
C ILE A 19 0.79 -4.54 2.97
N GLN A 20 1.78 -5.41 3.22
CA GLN A 20 2.06 -5.98 4.53
C GLN A 20 3.53 -5.78 4.87
N ASP A 21 3.81 -5.37 6.10
CA ASP A 21 5.19 -5.29 6.57
C ASP A 21 5.75 -6.69 6.81
N GLU A 22 6.91 -6.98 6.23
CA GLU A 22 7.49 -8.31 6.30
C GLU A 22 7.92 -8.71 7.72
N LYS A 23 8.46 -7.77 8.47
CA LYS A 23 8.97 -8.05 9.82
C LYS A 23 7.87 -8.21 10.85
N SER A 24 7.00 -7.21 10.96
CA SER A 24 5.94 -7.19 11.98
C SER A 24 4.73 -8.02 11.58
N LYS A 25 4.58 -8.31 10.29
CA LYS A 25 3.40 -8.96 9.69
C LYS A 25 2.14 -8.09 9.75
N GLU A 26 2.27 -6.82 10.13
CA GLU A 26 1.13 -5.92 10.12
C GLU A 26 0.68 -5.61 8.71
N VAL A 27 -0.63 -5.61 8.50
CA VAL A 27 -1.21 -5.14 7.25
C VAL A 27 -1.17 -3.62 7.28
N LEU A 28 -0.58 -3.02 6.25
CA LEU A 28 -0.31 -1.58 6.24
C LEU A 28 -1.39 -0.78 5.52
N THR A 29 -1.87 -1.29 4.38
CA THR A 29 -2.89 -0.60 3.59
C THR A 29 -3.42 -1.51 2.48
N LEU A 30 -4.55 -1.11 1.93
CA LEU A 30 -5.06 -1.62 0.66
C LEU A 30 -4.96 -0.48 -0.35
N CYS A 31 -4.32 -0.73 -1.46
CA CYS A 31 -4.18 0.25 -2.53
C CYS A 31 -4.50 -0.40 -3.87
N TYR A 32 -4.41 0.38 -4.94
CA TYR A 32 -4.69 -0.12 -6.29
C TYR A 32 -3.52 0.18 -7.20
N LEU A 33 -3.21 -0.78 -8.07
CA LEU A 33 -2.20 -0.61 -9.10
C LEU A 33 -2.87 -0.79 -10.46
N ASN A 34 -2.52 0.08 -11.40
CA ASN A 34 -2.77 -0.19 -12.82
C ASN A 34 -1.56 -0.95 -13.39
N TYR A 35 -1.60 -1.29 -14.65
CA TYR A 35 -0.51 -2.01 -15.30
C TYR A 35 0.82 -1.26 -15.15
N ALA A 36 0.81 0.05 -15.37
CA ALA A 36 2.02 0.89 -15.28
C ALA A 36 2.59 0.90 -13.86
N ALA A 37 1.74 0.99 -12.84
CA ALA A 37 2.18 0.96 -11.44
C ALA A 37 2.81 -0.39 -11.08
N LEU A 38 2.20 -1.48 -11.54
CA LEU A 38 2.73 -2.83 -11.32
C LEU A 38 4.08 -3.00 -12.00
N GLU A 39 4.21 -2.54 -13.24
CA GLU A 39 5.46 -2.60 -13.99
C GLU A 39 6.58 -1.83 -13.27
N LYS A 40 6.29 -0.60 -12.83
CA LYS A 40 7.24 0.21 -12.08
C LYS A 40 7.64 -0.46 -10.76
N THR A 41 6.68 -1.05 -10.06
CA THR A 41 6.94 -1.75 -8.80
C THR A 41 7.91 -2.91 -9.01
N LEU A 42 7.73 -3.66 -10.08
CA LEU A 42 8.62 -4.78 -10.40
C LEU A 42 10.00 -4.31 -10.85
N ASP A 43 10.07 -3.23 -11.62
CA ASP A 43 11.34 -2.72 -12.14
C ASP A 43 12.22 -2.13 -11.03
N GLU A 44 11.63 -1.35 -10.14
CA GLU A 44 12.38 -0.62 -9.13
C GLU A 44 12.39 -1.27 -7.76
N LEU A 45 11.50 -2.23 -7.53
CA LEU A 45 11.33 -2.93 -6.25
C LEU A 45 10.99 -1.97 -5.11
N TYR A 46 10.23 -0.94 -5.43
CA TYR A 46 9.54 -0.05 -4.49
C TYR A 46 8.09 0.01 -4.90
N VAL A 47 7.18 0.18 -3.93
CA VAL A 47 5.75 0.18 -4.22
C VAL A 47 5.35 1.46 -4.96
N TYR A 48 4.77 1.29 -6.14
CA TYR A 48 4.08 2.32 -6.89
C TYR A 48 2.60 2.01 -6.87
N VAL A 49 1.77 3.03 -6.80
CA VAL A 49 0.32 2.88 -6.75
C VAL A 49 -0.33 3.78 -7.79
N PHE A 50 -1.57 3.46 -8.15
CA PHE A 50 -2.41 4.36 -8.93
C PHE A 50 -3.39 5.02 -7.97
N ARG A 51 -3.25 6.34 -7.77
CA ARG A 51 -4.14 7.10 -6.90
C ARG A 51 -5.40 7.48 -7.66
N ARG A 52 -6.48 6.79 -7.36
CA ARG A 52 -7.77 6.99 -8.06
C ARG A 52 -8.29 8.42 -7.91
N SER A 53 -8.14 9.01 -6.73
CA SER A 53 -8.60 10.38 -6.47
C SER A 53 -7.86 11.43 -7.31
N MET A 54 -6.63 11.15 -7.70
CA MET A 54 -5.80 12.06 -8.48
C MET A 54 -5.57 11.58 -9.91
N ASN A 55 -6.07 10.39 -10.24
CA ASN A 55 -5.92 9.76 -11.55
C ASN A 55 -4.45 9.75 -12.01
N MET A 56 -3.53 9.39 -11.10
CA MET A 56 -2.11 9.40 -11.43
C MET A 56 -1.32 8.30 -10.75
N LEU A 57 -0.23 7.92 -11.43
CA LEU A 57 0.78 6.99 -10.93
C LEU A 57 1.66 7.70 -9.91
N MET A 58 1.86 7.08 -8.75
CA MET A 58 2.69 7.66 -7.69
C MET A 58 3.53 6.60 -7.02
N LYS A 59 4.78 6.95 -6.71
CA LYS A 59 5.63 6.14 -5.84
C LYS A 59 5.18 6.34 -4.40
N LYS A 60 4.89 5.25 -3.70
CA LYS A 60 4.53 5.31 -2.28
C LYS A 60 5.69 5.89 -1.48
N GLY A 61 5.43 6.94 -0.71
CA GLY A 61 6.47 7.60 0.10
C GLY A 61 7.29 8.63 -0.65
N GLU A 62 6.88 9.02 -1.86
CA GLU A 62 7.61 9.99 -2.68
C GLU A 62 7.77 11.34 -1.97
N THR A 63 6.73 11.84 -1.31
CA THR A 63 6.77 13.12 -0.59
C THR A 63 7.30 12.94 0.83
N SER A 64 6.84 11.93 1.54
CA SER A 64 7.20 11.74 2.96
C SER A 64 8.58 11.11 3.16
N GLY A 65 9.12 10.47 2.15
CA GLY A 65 10.33 9.65 2.28
C GLY A 65 10.07 8.28 2.88
N CYS A 66 8.83 7.97 3.22
CA CYS A 66 8.44 6.69 3.83
C CYS A 66 8.20 5.65 2.75
N VAL A 67 9.26 5.29 2.03
CA VAL A 67 9.18 4.34 0.92
C VAL A 67 8.99 2.90 1.44
N GLN A 68 8.50 2.04 0.57
CA GLN A 68 8.24 0.64 0.87
C GLN A 68 9.02 -0.23 -0.12
N ALA A 69 10.12 -0.82 0.35
CA ALA A 69 10.94 -1.71 -0.47
C ALA A 69 10.26 -3.06 -0.60
N VAL A 70 10.09 -3.52 -1.82
CA VAL A 70 9.41 -4.80 -2.10
C VAL A 70 10.30 -5.97 -1.72
N LYS A 71 9.75 -6.88 -0.91
CA LYS A 71 10.40 -8.13 -0.52
C LYS A 71 9.82 -9.33 -1.23
N SER A 72 8.50 -9.37 -1.41
CA SER A 72 7.85 -10.44 -2.17
C SER A 72 6.49 -9.97 -2.68
N ILE A 73 6.03 -10.62 -3.74
CA ILE A 73 4.70 -10.38 -4.30
C ILE A 73 4.04 -11.74 -4.48
N SER A 74 2.82 -11.88 -3.98
CA SER A 74 2.03 -13.10 -4.13
C SER A 74 0.69 -12.76 -4.77
N ILE A 75 0.14 -13.73 -5.51
CA ILE A 75 -1.13 -13.58 -6.21
C ILE A 75 -2.15 -14.49 -5.51
N ASP A 76 -3.38 -14.02 -5.32
CA ASP A 76 -4.41 -14.87 -4.75
C ASP A 76 -4.82 -15.98 -5.73
N CYS A 77 -5.58 -16.96 -5.24
CA CYS A 77 -5.90 -18.15 -6.02
C CYS A 77 -6.73 -17.87 -7.28
N GLU A 78 -7.41 -16.74 -7.33
CA GLU A 78 -8.24 -16.35 -8.47
C GLU A 78 -7.64 -15.24 -9.33
N GLY A 79 -6.49 -14.70 -8.93
CA GLY A 79 -5.87 -13.59 -9.66
C GLY A 79 -6.58 -12.25 -9.48
N ASN A 80 -7.38 -12.10 -8.41
CA ASN A 80 -8.17 -10.89 -8.16
C ASN A 80 -7.47 -9.84 -7.32
N SER A 81 -6.36 -10.20 -6.67
CA SER A 81 -5.58 -9.29 -5.85
C SER A 81 -4.15 -9.77 -5.71
N ILE A 82 -3.30 -8.88 -5.26
CA ILE A 82 -1.91 -9.22 -4.96
C ILE A 82 -1.59 -8.84 -3.51
N LEU A 83 -0.64 -9.57 -2.93
CA LEU A 83 -0.08 -9.27 -1.62
C LEU A 83 1.36 -8.87 -1.82
N ILE A 84 1.71 -7.65 -1.44
CA ILE A 84 3.09 -7.15 -1.52
C ILE A 84 3.64 -7.04 -0.10
N LYS A 85 4.63 -7.87 0.20
CA LYS A 85 5.35 -7.77 1.47
C LYS A 85 6.51 -6.80 1.29
N VAL A 86 6.65 -5.87 2.23
CA VAL A 86 7.59 -4.77 2.12
C VAL A 86 8.42 -4.59 3.37
N ASP A 87 9.55 -3.92 3.22
CA ASP A 87 10.29 -3.31 4.32
C ASP A 87 9.92 -1.83 4.30
N GLN A 88 9.09 -1.40 5.26
CA GLN A 88 8.58 -0.04 5.29
C GLN A 88 9.51 0.87 6.09
N LYS A 89 9.87 1.97 5.47
CA LYS A 89 10.64 3.01 6.14
C LYS A 89 9.67 3.96 6.84
N LEU A 90 9.59 3.86 8.16
CA LEU A 90 8.82 4.69 9.09
C LEU A 90 7.31 4.47 9.00
N ALA A 91 6.55 5.31 8.31
CA ALA A 91 5.08 5.29 8.34
C ALA A 91 4.47 5.05 6.96
N GLY A 92 3.46 4.17 6.90
CA GLY A 92 2.74 3.89 5.65
C GLY A 92 1.52 4.77 5.44
N CYS A 93 0.98 5.34 6.51
CA CYS A 93 -0.22 6.18 6.47
C CYS A 93 0.17 7.66 6.31
N HIS A 94 -0.51 8.37 5.41
CA HIS A 94 -0.23 9.80 5.20
C HIS A 94 -0.57 10.66 6.43
N GLU A 95 -1.31 10.11 7.41
CA GLU A 95 -1.57 10.77 8.68
C GLU A 95 -0.46 10.54 9.71
N GLY A 96 0.59 9.82 9.34
CA GLY A 96 1.77 9.62 10.16
C GLY A 96 1.84 8.33 10.95
N TYR A 97 0.83 7.47 10.85
CA TYR A 97 0.83 6.18 11.53
C TYR A 97 1.59 5.12 10.72
N PHE A 98 2.12 4.12 11.40
CA PHE A 98 2.82 3.02 10.75
C PHE A 98 1.90 2.28 9.77
N THR A 99 0.67 2.01 10.16
CA THR A 99 -0.34 1.38 9.32
C THR A 99 -1.52 2.32 9.11
N CYS A 100 -2.18 2.19 7.96
CA CYS A 100 -3.44 2.90 7.70
C CYS A 100 -4.58 2.38 8.59
N TYR A 101 -4.43 1.19 9.15
CA TYR A 101 -5.45 0.54 9.98
C TYR A 101 -5.21 0.83 11.46
N PHE A 102 -5.09 2.09 11.81
CA PHE A 102 -4.79 2.53 13.19
C PHE A 102 -6.04 2.75 14.05
N ARG A 103 -7.22 2.58 13.50
CA ARG A 103 -8.49 2.68 14.22
C ARG A 103 -9.11 1.30 14.35
N GLN A 104 -9.30 0.87 15.60
CA GLN A 104 -9.87 -0.43 15.88
C GLN A 104 -11.32 -0.27 16.32
N VAL A 105 -12.19 -1.15 15.86
CA VAL A 105 -13.62 -1.15 16.19
C VAL A 105 -13.90 -2.33 17.11
N ASP A 106 -14.55 -2.08 18.25
CA ASP A 106 -14.97 -3.15 19.16
C ASP A 106 -16.34 -3.72 18.75
N LYS A 107 -16.80 -4.71 19.49
CA LYS A 107 -18.08 -5.39 19.19
C LYS A 107 -19.30 -4.48 19.27
N ASP A 108 -19.20 -3.36 19.99
CA ASP A 108 -20.29 -2.40 20.14
C ASP A 108 -20.20 -1.24 19.16
N GLY A 109 -19.20 -1.27 18.26
CA GLY A 109 -19.01 -0.25 17.24
C GLY A 109 -18.20 0.96 17.72
N ASN A 110 -17.62 0.91 18.90
CA ASN A 110 -16.77 1.99 19.40
C ASN A 110 -15.39 1.94 18.76
N ILE A 111 -14.81 3.11 18.50
CA ILE A 111 -13.53 3.25 17.80
C ILE A 111 -12.45 3.65 18.79
N THR A 112 -11.32 2.91 18.75
CA THR A 112 -10.12 3.21 19.53
C THR A 112 -8.97 3.43 18.57
N VAL A 113 -8.19 4.49 18.79
CA VAL A 113 -6.98 4.77 18.03
C VAL A 113 -5.83 3.98 18.64
N LEU A 114 -5.14 3.19 17.79
CA LEU A 114 -3.99 2.40 18.19
C LEU A 114 -2.70 3.05 17.69
N GLY A 115 -1.65 2.96 18.51
CA GLY A 115 -0.34 3.48 18.14
C GLY A 115 -0.25 5.00 18.24
N THR A 116 0.86 5.53 17.79
CA THR A 116 1.16 6.96 17.80
C THR A 116 1.64 7.39 16.42
N LYS A 117 1.49 8.68 16.15
CA LYS A 117 2.03 9.25 14.90
C LYS A 117 3.54 9.24 14.95
N LEU A 118 4.16 8.78 13.87
CA LEU A 118 5.62 8.74 13.72
C LEU A 118 6.15 10.03 13.07
N PHE A 119 5.27 10.81 12.44
CA PHE A 119 5.59 12.15 11.95
C PHE A 119 4.32 13.02 11.99
N ASP A 120 4.52 14.35 11.89
CA ASP A 120 3.41 15.30 11.80
C ASP A 120 3.08 15.54 10.32
N PRO A 121 1.86 15.13 9.88
CA PRO A 121 1.48 15.30 8.47
C PRO A 121 1.53 16.76 7.99
N LYS A 122 1.25 17.71 8.89
CA LYS A 122 1.28 19.14 8.55
C LYS A 122 2.67 19.64 8.19
N LYS A 123 3.71 18.98 8.69
CA LYS A 123 5.10 19.32 8.40
C LYS A 123 5.61 18.66 7.13
N VAL A 124 5.04 17.51 6.76
CA VAL A 124 5.46 16.72 5.60
C VAL A 124 4.67 17.10 4.36
N TYR A 125 3.35 17.18 4.47
CA TYR A 125 2.45 17.52 3.36
C TYR A 125 1.99 18.97 3.51
N LYS A 126 2.84 19.88 3.12
CA LYS A 126 2.57 21.33 3.21
C LYS A 126 1.60 21.83 2.15
#